data_09ed1366426aeff1ae4e74db96f36999
#
_entry.id   09ed1366426aeff1ae4e74db96f36999
#
_cell.length_a   1.000
_cell.length_b   1.000
_cell.length_c   1.000
_cell.angle_alpha   90.00
_cell.angle_beta   90.00
_cell.angle_gamma   90.00
#
_symmetry.space_group_name_H-M   'P 1'
#
loop_
_entity.id
_entity.type
_entity.pdbx_description
1 polymer ?
#
loop_
_entity_poly.entity_id
_entity_poly.type
_entity_poly.pdbx_seq_one_letter_code
_entity_poly.pdbx_strand_id
1 'polypeptide(L)'
;MSQDPLERLRIASQQKRRRGSPTTWIVVGVGVVLGVAVYFAVPRKGDDIRATALPSKASSPSAGQTKAVGNSTASPSTNAPSASSSRVEGSILTATGYIVARERIEISPRFMGVVEWIGVRKGDTVTNGQVVVRLDDSEYQARLAENDGQLAVARVAVDRARTDLRRAEGLVASRVEVQKVLDDARLSLASAEAAVRQVEGGRRLLETWIDWCVIRSPLDGVVLEKLVDAKELVTPQTFGGGRGPSTSLIAVANLNDLQLEVDLGESDLAKVRIGQRCVIAPEAYPDRRYQAVVVEIAPEGSRQKGALQVKAQIQAPDRFLTPELSARIDFVGER
;
A
#
# COMPACT_ATOMS: atom_id res chain seq x y z
N MET A 1 -32.67 63.72 26.06
CA MET A 1 -33.10 62.82 24.98
C MET A 1 -31.88 62.63 24.09
N SER A 2 -31.16 61.61 24.38
CA SER A 2 -29.85 61.27 23.78
C SER A 2 -30.12 60.07 22.86
N GLN A 3 -30.00 60.26 21.55
CA GLN A 3 -30.16 59.19 20.56
C GLN A 3 -28.78 58.58 20.33
N ASP A 4 -28.73 57.26 20.47
CA ASP A 4 -27.55 56.39 20.38
C ASP A 4 -27.02 56.34 18.94
N PRO A 5 -25.74 56.62 18.66
CA PRO A 5 -25.18 56.67 17.29
C PRO A 5 -24.89 55.31 16.69
N LEU A 6 -25.21 54.15 17.34
CA LEU A 6 -24.83 52.82 16.90
C LEU A 6 -25.85 52.12 15.97
N GLU A 7 -27.01 52.72 15.69
CA GLU A 7 -28.01 52.13 14.80
C GLU A 7 -27.72 52.27 13.28
N ARG A 8 -26.68 52.99 12.90
CA ARG A 8 -26.34 53.23 11.47
C ARG A 8 -25.43 52.20 10.84
N LEU A 9 -25.06 51.13 11.56
CA LEU A 9 -24.16 50.07 11.04
C LEU A 9 -24.87 48.72 10.78
N ARG A 10 -26.17 48.73 10.60
CA ARG A 10 -26.85 47.51 10.15
C ARG A 10 -26.69 47.35 8.63
N ILE A 11 -25.64 46.62 8.21
CA ILE A 11 -25.50 46.12 6.82
C ILE A 11 -26.52 45.03 6.61
N ALA A 12 -27.56 45.31 5.79
CA ALA A 12 -28.53 44.34 5.35
C ALA A 12 -27.83 43.32 4.45
N SER A 13 -27.71 42.09 4.91
CA SER A 13 -27.25 40.95 4.12
C SER A 13 -28.30 40.57 3.07
N GLN A 14 -28.22 41.17 1.89
CA GLN A 14 -28.96 40.67 0.72
C GLN A 14 -28.31 39.37 0.26
N GLN A 15 -28.81 38.25 0.76
CA GLN A 15 -28.57 36.94 0.18
C GLN A 15 -29.25 36.87 -1.19
N LYS A 16 -28.49 37.09 -2.23
CA LYS A 16 -28.88 36.89 -3.63
C LYS A 16 -28.99 35.38 -3.90
N ARG A 17 -30.13 34.78 -3.51
CA ARG A 17 -30.51 33.43 -3.96
C ARG A 17 -30.64 33.45 -5.47
N ARG A 18 -29.63 32.92 -6.17
CA ARG A 18 -29.73 32.54 -7.59
C ARG A 18 -30.74 31.40 -7.66
N ARG A 19 -32.01 31.72 -8.02
CA ARG A 19 -32.98 30.74 -8.48
C ARG A 19 -32.45 30.16 -9.80
N GLY A 20 -31.92 28.91 -9.75
CA GLY A 20 -31.69 28.13 -10.97
C GLY A 20 -33.01 27.96 -11.67
N SER A 21 -33.12 28.31 -12.95
CA SER A 21 -34.34 28.18 -13.72
C SER A 21 -34.77 26.71 -13.79
N PRO A 22 -36.06 26.36 -13.63
CA PRO A 22 -36.53 24.97 -13.68
C PRO A 22 -36.27 24.29 -15.04
N THR A 23 -36.01 25.06 -16.09
CA THR A 23 -35.69 24.58 -17.43
C THR A 23 -34.39 23.77 -17.49
N THR A 24 -33.34 24.08 -16.69
CA THR A 24 -32.09 23.31 -16.65
C THR A 24 -32.29 21.89 -16.09
N TRP A 25 -33.15 21.69 -15.14
CA TRP A 25 -33.45 20.36 -14.58
C TRP A 25 -34.30 19.48 -15.50
N ILE A 26 -35.16 20.11 -16.33
CA ILE A 26 -35.95 19.38 -17.32
C ILE A 26 -35.09 18.85 -18.45
N VAL A 27 -34.11 19.62 -18.93
CA VAL A 27 -33.19 19.20 -20.00
C VAL A 27 -32.29 18.04 -19.53
N VAL A 28 -31.81 18.07 -18.28
CA VAL A 28 -31.01 16.97 -17.72
C VAL A 28 -31.88 15.71 -17.53
N GLY A 29 -33.12 15.85 -17.08
CA GLY A 29 -34.05 14.73 -16.91
C GLY A 29 -34.37 14.02 -18.23
N VAL A 30 -34.65 14.80 -19.30
CA VAL A 30 -34.92 14.25 -20.65
C VAL A 30 -33.69 13.57 -21.24
N GLY A 31 -32.48 14.10 -21.02
CA GLY A 31 -31.23 13.48 -21.47
C GLY A 31 -30.99 12.11 -20.81
N VAL A 32 -31.27 11.96 -19.52
CA VAL A 32 -31.13 10.68 -18.82
C VAL A 32 -32.14 9.65 -19.28
N VAL A 33 -33.40 10.04 -19.50
CA VAL A 33 -34.44 9.13 -20.01
C VAL A 33 -34.14 8.64 -21.42
N LEU A 34 -33.67 9.53 -22.32
CA LEU A 34 -33.23 9.16 -23.65
C LEU A 34 -31.99 8.23 -23.63
N GLY A 35 -31.04 8.47 -22.77
CA GLY A 35 -29.86 7.62 -22.59
C GLY A 35 -30.23 6.19 -22.14
N VAL A 36 -31.16 6.06 -21.19
CA VAL A 36 -31.66 4.76 -20.72
C VAL A 36 -32.45 4.04 -21.82
N ALA A 37 -33.27 4.74 -22.58
CA ALA A 37 -34.04 4.16 -23.69
C ALA A 37 -33.11 3.63 -24.81
N VAL A 38 -32.04 4.35 -25.15
CA VAL A 38 -31.03 3.89 -26.11
C VAL A 38 -30.23 2.68 -25.57
N TYR A 39 -29.94 2.65 -24.27
CA TYR A 39 -29.25 1.52 -23.64
C TYR A 39 -30.07 0.22 -23.71
N PHE A 40 -31.40 0.28 -23.60
CA PHE A 40 -32.28 -0.89 -23.72
C PHE A 40 -32.69 -1.22 -25.15
N ALA A 41 -32.55 -0.29 -26.11
CA ALA A 41 -32.95 -0.49 -27.50
C ALA A 41 -31.84 -1.09 -28.39
N VAL A 42 -30.59 -1.20 -27.92
CA VAL A 42 -29.49 -1.83 -28.69
C VAL A 42 -29.61 -3.34 -28.51
N PRO A 43 -29.94 -4.12 -29.58
CA PRO A 43 -29.96 -5.57 -29.49
C PRO A 43 -28.54 -6.08 -29.26
N ARG A 44 -28.32 -6.72 -28.11
CA ARG A 44 -27.09 -7.46 -27.84
C ARG A 44 -27.03 -8.65 -28.77
N LYS A 45 -26.13 -8.62 -29.72
CA LYS A 45 -25.81 -9.72 -30.60
C LYS A 45 -25.18 -10.82 -29.74
N GLY A 46 -25.99 -11.84 -29.41
CA GLY A 46 -25.52 -13.05 -28.73
C GLY A 46 -24.66 -13.84 -29.71
N ASP A 47 -23.42 -14.07 -29.35
CA ASP A 47 -22.57 -15.05 -30.04
C ASP A 47 -23.05 -16.46 -29.66
N ASP A 48 -23.84 -17.07 -30.55
CA ASP A 48 -24.19 -18.49 -30.52
C ASP A 48 -22.93 -19.32 -30.78
N ILE A 49 -22.28 -19.78 -29.71
CA ILE A 49 -21.29 -20.86 -29.81
C ILE A 49 -22.05 -22.15 -29.95
N ARG A 50 -22.17 -22.57 -31.19
CA ARG A 50 -22.72 -23.85 -31.61
C ARG A 50 -21.83 -24.99 -31.09
N ALA A 51 -22.25 -25.64 -29.99
CA ALA A 51 -21.65 -26.88 -29.53
C ALA A 51 -22.04 -28.02 -30.52
N THR A 52 -21.06 -28.49 -31.27
CA THR A 52 -21.19 -29.69 -32.13
C THR A 52 -21.17 -30.91 -31.23
N ALA A 53 -22.33 -31.48 -31.02
CA ALA A 53 -22.48 -32.77 -30.34
C ALA A 53 -22.11 -33.90 -31.31
N LEU A 54 -21.15 -34.75 -30.95
CA LEU A 54 -20.87 -36.04 -31.54
C LEU A 54 -21.71 -37.10 -30.81
N PRO A 55 -22.30 -38.08 -31.49
CA PRO A 55 -23.21 -39.05 -30.88
C PRO A 55 -22.45 -40.16 -30.18
N SER A 56 -22.73 -40.34 -28.89
CA SER A 56 -22.32 -41.52 -28.12
C SER A 56 -23.32 -42.64 -28.34
N LYS A 57 -22.80 -43.78 -28.79
CA LYS A 57 -23.49 -45.03 -29.05
C LYS A 57 -23.75 -45.79 -27.76
N ALA A 58 -25.01 -46.05 -27.47
CA ALA A 58 -25.48 -46.89 -26.38
C ALA A 58 -25.11 -48.35 -26.60
N SER A 59 -24.73 -49.03 -25.53
CA SER A 59 -25.00 -50.47 -25.36
C SER A 59 -24.85 -50.86 -23.88
N SER A 60 -25.96 -51.11 -23.22
CA SER A 60 -26.12 -52.10 -22.15
C SER A 60 -26.86 -53.28 -22.81
N PRO A 61 -26.97 -54.50 -22.25
CA PRO A 61 -26.91 -54.94 -20.88
C PRO A 61 -26.20 -56.33 -20.68
N SER A 62 -25.94 -56.78 -19.46
CA SER A 62 -26.45 -58.07 -18.99
C SER A 62 -25.98 -58.37 -17.55
N ALA A 63 -26.95 -58.91 -16.84
CA ALA A 63 -26.86 -59.43 -15.49
C ALA A 63 -26.08 -60.77 -15.42
N GLY A 64 -25.46 -60.97 -14.23
CA GLY A 64 -24.87 -62.27 -13.90
C GLY A 64 -24.54 -62.28 -12.41
N GLN A 65 -25.49 -62.84 -11.63
CA GLN A 65 -25.27 -63.27 -10.24
C GLN A 65 -24.32 -64.50 -10.27
N THR A 66 -23.40 -64.59 -9.29
CA THR A 66 -23.20 -65.78 -8.49
C THR A 66 -22.22 -65.61 -7.33
N LYS A 67 -22.78 -65.87 -6.15
CA LYS A 67 -22.28 -66.59 -4.96
C LYS A 67 -20.86 -66.42 -4.43
N ALA A 68 -20.91 -66.06 -3.13
CA ALA A 68 -19.99 -66.25 -2.06
C ALA A 68 -19.15 -67.53 -2.04
N VAL A 69 -17.90 -67.42 -1.61
CA VAL A 69 -17.27 -68.32 -0.61
C VAL A 69 -16.14 -67.50 0.07
N GLY A 70 -16.12 -67.58 1.40
CA GLY A 70 -15.10 -66.91 2.23
C GLY A 70 -13.75 -67.63 2.15
N ASN A 71 -12.74 -66.87 2.49
CA ASN A 71 -11.74 -67.37 3.45
C ASN A 71 -10.88 -66.22 3.98
N SER A 72 -10.74 -66.22 5.27
CA SER A 72 -9.79 -65.45 6.07
C SER A 72 -8.35 -65.65 5.57
N THR A 73 -7.54 -64.61 5.59
CA THR A 73 -6.17 -64.67 6.12
C THR A 73 -5.51 -63.31 6.15
N ALA A 74 -5.07 -62.93 7.36
CA ALA A 74 -3.91 -62.13 7.74
C ALA A 74 -3.67 -60.77 7.05
N SER A 75 -3.92 -59.72 7.76
CA SER A 75 -3.27 -58.41 7.60
C SER A 75 -1.77 -58.51 7.93
N PRO A 76 -0.87 -58.06 7.03
CA PRO A 76 0.44 -57.70 7.47
C PRO A 76 0.35 -56.26 8.06
N SER A 77 0.55 -56.17 9.36
CA SER A 77 0.81 -54.94 10.08
C SER A 77 2.07 -54.28 9.49
N THR A 78 1.89 -53.31 8.60
CA THR A 78 3.01 -52.50 8.17
C THR A 78 3.28 -51.49 9.29
N ASN A 79 4.26 -51.83 10.11
CA ASN A 79 4.94 -50.88 11.01
C ASN A 79 5.50 -49.73 10.13
N ALA A 80 4.76 -48.61 10.01
CA ALA A 80 5.34 -47.36 9.65
C ALA A 80 6.35 -47.00 10.75
N PRO A 81 7.61 -46.67 10.42
CA PRO A 81 8.53 -46.16 11.41
C PRO A 81 7.95 -44.86 11.97
N SER A 82 7.44 -44.88 13.21
CA SER A 82 7.22 -43.70 13.99
C SER A 82 8.55 -42.95 14.03
N ALA A 83 8.66 -41.88 13.27
CA ALA A 83 9.73 -40.93 13.44
C ALA A 83 9.64 -40.46 14.91
N SER A 84 10.53 -40.98 15.72
CA SER A 84 10.71 -40.56 17.11
C SER A 84 11.19 -39.11 17.08
N SER A 85 10.24 -38.19 17.05
CA SER A 85 10.48 -36.78 17.30
C SER A 85 11.06 -36.68 18.69
N SER A 86 12.36 -36.45 18.79
CA SER A 86 13.06 -36.22 20.07
C SER A 86 12.45 -34.98 20.71
N ARG A 87 11.48 -35.22 21.61
CA ARG A 87 10.85 -34.19 22.42
C ARG A 87 11.94 -33.59 23.33
N VAL A 88 11.98 -32.28 23.45
CA VAL A 88 12.88 -31.59 24.37
C VAL A 88 12.46 -31.97 25.79
N GLU A 89 13.41 -32.49 26.63
CA GLU A 89 13.13 -32.78 28.03
C GLU A 89 12.65 -31.52 28.74
N GLY A 90 11.45 -31.59 29.35
CA GLY A 90 10.82 -30.44 30.05
C GLY A 90 9.84 -29.62 29.17
N SER A 91 9.53 -30.05 27.94
CA SER A 91 8.49 -29.39 27.16
C SER A 91 7.10 -29.68 27.72
N ILE A 92 6.34 -28.62 27.99
CA ILE A 92 4.95 -28.68 28.49
C ILE A 92 3.92 -28.70 27.38
N LEU A 93 4.28 -28.13 26.24
CA LEU A 93 3.40 -27.99 25.06
C LEU A 93 4.25 -28.00 23.80
N THR A 94 3.78 -28.67 22.78
CA THR A 94 4.36 -28.66 21.42
C THR A 94 3.31 -28.18 20.44
N ALA A 95 3.67 -27.25 19.55
CA ALA A 95 2.81 -26.76 18.49
C ALA A 95 3.60 -26.58 17.20
N THR A 96 2.90 -26.36 16.09
CA THR A 96 3.51 -26.10 14.77
C THR A 96 3.06 -24.72 14.31
N GLY A 97 3.96 -23.98 13.69
CA GLY A 97 3.71 -22.64 13.16
C GLY A 97 4.60 -22.32 11.98
N TYR A 98 4.63 -21.05 11.59
CA TYR A 98 5.42 -20.55 10.47
C TYR A 98 6.43 -19.52 10.94
N ILE A 99 7.64 -19.58 10.37
CA ILE A 99 8.67 -18.57 10.57
C ILE A 99 8.29 -17.35 9.73
N VAL A 100 8.23 -16.17 10.35
CA VAL A 100 7.94 -14.91 9.69
C VAL A 100 9.03 -13.89 10.00
N ALA A 101 9.26 -12.97 9.10
CA ALA A 101 10.08 -11.81 9.42
C ALA A 101 9.28 -10.85 10.29
N ARG A 102 9.87 -10.35 11.38
CA ARG A 102 9.23 -9.36 12.25
C ARG A 102 8.87 -8.08 11.49
N GLU A 103 9.78 -7.64 10.62
CA GLU A 103 9.57 -6.50 9.73
C GLU A 103 9.51 -6.99 8.29
N ARG A 104 8.31 -7.07 7.73
CA ARG A 104 8.04 -7.27 6.31
C ARG A 104 7.29 -6.06 5.81
N ILE A 105 7.86 -5.35 4.85
CA ILE A 105 7.27 -4.16 4.26
C ILE A 105 7.03 -4.39 2.77
N GLU A 106 5.80 -4.19 2.36
CA GLU A 106 5.43 -4.12 0.95
C GLU A 106 5.50 -2.66 0.50
N ILE A 107 6.45 -2.37 -0.37
CA ILE A 107 6.70 -1.03 -0.88
C ILE A 107 5.72 -0.77 -2.01
N SER A 108 4.92 0.29 -1.85
CA SER A 108 3.90 0.72 -2.80
C SER A 108 4.22 2.11 -3.36
N PRO A 109 3.78 2.44 -4.59
CA PRO A 109 3.93 3.77 -5.14
C PRO A 109 2.99 4.75 -4.42
N ARG A 110 3.34 6.04 -4.38
CA ARG A 110 2.49 7.07 -3.78
C ARG A 110 1.40 7.59 -4.72
N PHE A 111 1.59 7.41 -6.03
CA PHE A 111 0.66 7.78 -7.09
C PHE A 111 0.79 6.82 -8.27
N MET A 112 -0.14 6.91 -9.21
CA MET A 112 -0.14 6.11 -10.41
C MET A 112 0.98 6.54 -11.35
N GLY A 113 1.76 5.58 -11.84
CA GLY A 113 2.87 5.83 -12.77
C GLY A 113 3.31 4.58 -13.47
N VAL A 114 4.14 4.72 -14.50
CA VAL A 114 4.77 3.62 -15.22
C VAL A 114 6.13 3.36 -14.62
N VAL A 115 6.46 2.09 -14.37
CA VAL A 115 7.79 1.69 -13.88
C VAL A 115 8.81 1.86 -15.00
N GLU A 116 9.76 2.77 -14.83
CA GLU A 116 10.86 2.96 -15.76
C GLU A 116 11.95 1.90 -15.57
N TRP A 117 12.33 1.67 -14.31
CA TRP A 117 13.44 0.81 -13.97
C TRP A 117 13.25 0.14 -12.60
N ILE A 118 13.74 -1.11 -12.50
CA ILE A 118 13.80 -1.89 -11.25
C ILE A 118 15.24 -2.39 -11.10
N GLY A 119 15.89 -2.02 -9.99
CA GLY A 119 17.29 -2.32 -9.72
C GLY A 119 17.53 -3.56 -8.88
N VAL A 120 16.49 -4.30 -8.51
CA VAL A 120 16.57 -5.43 -7.59
C VAL A 120 15.83 -6.65 -8.12
N ARG A 121 16.24 -7.83 -7.66
CA ARG A 121 15.63 -9.13 -7.94
C ARG A 121 15.24 -9.81 -6.63
N LYS A 122 14.37 -10.80 -6.72
CA LYS A 122 14.06 -11.68 -5.60
C LYS A 122 15.35 -12.33 -5.07
N GLY A 123 15.60 -12.21 -3.76
CA GLY A 123 16.78 -12.71 -3.08
C GLY A 123 17.93 -11.70 -2.94
N ASP A 124 17.86 -10.52 -3.58
CA ASP A 124 18.90 -9.49 -3.44
C ASP A 124 18.82 -8.84 -2.05
N THR A 125 19.97 -8.53 -1.49
CA THR A 125 20.08 -7.70 -0.29
C THR A 125 19.98 -6.24 -0.64
N VAL A 126 19.24 -5.50 0.16
CA VAL A 126 19.05 -4.05 0.02
C VAL A 126 19.34 -3.35 1.35
N THR A 127 19.82 -2.12 1.25
CA THR A 127 20.07 -1.26 2.40
C THR A 127 19.04 -0.13 2.48
N ASN A 128 18.82 0.38 3.68
CA ASN A 128 17.95 1.52 3.90
C ASN A 128 18.37 2.72 3.04
N GLY A 129 17.43 3.34 2.35
CA GLY A 129 17.67 4.45 1.41
C GLY A 129 18.13 4.03 0.02
N GLN A 130 18.47 2.77 -0.23
CA GLN A 130 18.84 2.27 -1.56
C GLN A 130 17.67 2.41 -2.53
N VAL A 131 17.94 2.96 -3.74
CA VAL A 131 16.94 3.04 -4.81
C VAL A 131 16.65 1.63 -5.33
N VAL A 132 15.38 1.24 -5.29
CA VAL A 132 14.92 -0.09 -5.71
C VAL A 132 14.07 -0.06 -6.97
N VAL A 133 13.24 0.99 -7.12
CA VAL A 133 12.38 1.20 -8.28
C VAL A 133 12.40 2.68 -8.67
N ARG A 134 12.31 2.98 -9.96
CA ARG A 134 12.10 4.32 -10.50
C ARG A 134 10.90 4.32 -11.41
N LEU A 135 9.99 5.26 -11.16
CA LEU A 135 8.87 5.55 -12.02
C LEU A 135 9.28 6.57 -13.09
N ASP A 136 8.57 6.62 -14.19
CA ASP A 136 8.75 7.63 -15.25
C ASP A 136 8.37 9.01 -14.70
N ASP A 137 9.32 9.91 -14.64
CA ASP A 137 9.20 11.27 -14.13
C ASP A 137 9.21 12.34 -15.25
N SER A 138 9.24 11.93 -16.50
CA SER A 138 9.40 12.81 -17.68
C SER A 138 8.36 13.94 -17.73
N GLU A 139 7.11 13.65 -17.36
CA GLU A 139 6.05 14.65 -17.28
C GLU A 139 6.34 15.72 -16.21
N TYR A 140 6.78 15.29 -15.03
CA TYR A 140 7.10 16.19 -13.91
C TYR A 140 8.34 17.03 -14.20
N GLN A 141 9.35 16.46 -14.87
CA GLN A 141 10.54 17.18 -15.34
C GLN A 141 10.16 18.28 -16.35
N ALA A 142 9.28 17.98 -17.32
CA ALA A 142 8.80 18.97 -18.26
C ALA A 142 8.03 20.11 -17.57
N ARG A 143 7.16 19.77 -16.61
CA ARG A 143 6.43 20.76 -15.79
C ARG A 143 7.36 21.61 -14.92
N LEU A 144 8.43 21.01 -14.39
CA LEU A 144 9.45 21.73 -13.64
C LEU A 144 10.17 22.74 -14.50
N ALA A 145 10.55 22.39 -15.73
CA ALA A 145 11.17 23.30 -16.67
C ALA A 145 10.24 24.46 -17.06
N GLU A 146 8.94 24.21 -17.25
CA GLU A 146 7.94 25.25 -17.47
C GLU A 146 7.85 26.20 -16.27
N ASN A 147 7.77 25.66 -15.04
CA ASN A 147 7.72 26.45 -13.81
C ASN A 147 8.99 27.29 -13.62
N ASP A 148 10.16 26.76 -13.95
CA ASP A 148 11.43 27.51 -13.92
C ASP A 148 11.41 28.70 -14.89
N GLY A 149 10.77 28.56 -16.05
CA GLY A 149 10.50 29.67 -16.97
C GLY A 149 9.60 30.75 -16.35
N GLN A 150 8.52 30.32 -15.69
CA GLN A 150 7.61 31.24 -14.97
C GLN A 150 8.33 31.95 -13.82
N LEU A 151 9.21 31.26 -13.09
CA LEU A 151 10.03 31.83 -12.02
C LEU A 151 10.97 32.90 -12.56
N ALA A 152 11.60 32.68 -13.71
CA ALA A 152 12.46 33.66 -14.36
C ALA A 152 11.69 34.95 -14.71
N VAL A 153 10.47 34.81 -15.27
CA VAL A 153 9.59 35.96 -15.55
C VAL A 153 9.20 36.72 -14.27
N ALA A 154 8.83 36.00 -13.21
CA ALA A 154 8.47 36.62 -11.92
C ALA A 154 9.65 37.37 -11.30
N ARG A 155 10.87 36.84 -11.40
CA ARG A 155 12.08 37.53 -10.93
C ARG A 155 12.37 38.82 -11.68
N VAL A 156 12.21 38.84 -13.00
CA VAL A 156 12.34 40.06 -13.81
C VAL A 156 11.31 41.11 -13.38
N ALA A 157 10.08 40.70 -13.03
CA ALA A 157 9.06 41.63 -12.53
C ALA A 157 9.48 42.25 -11.19
N VAL A 158 10.11 41.51 -10.27
CA VAL A 158 10.68 42.05 -9.02
C VAL A 158 11.78 43.04 -9.32
N ASP A 159 12.70 42.74 -10.23
CA ASP A 159 13.82 43.66 -10.56
C ASP A 159 13.31 44.95 -11.20
N ARG A 160 12.26 44.88 -12.03
CA ARG A 160 11.56 46.06 -12.54
C ARG A 160 10.94 46.88 -11.40
N ALA A 161 10.15 46.24 -10.56
CA ALA A 161 9.50 46.94 -9.44
C ALA A 161 10.51 47.56 -8.46
N ARG A 162 11.65 46.94 -8.19
CA ARG A 162 12.75 47.49 -7.41
C ARG A 162 13.37 48.73 -8.06
N THR A 163 13.48 48.70 -9.39
CA THR A 163 14.00 49.86 -10.14
C THR A 163 13.02 51.01 -10.08
N ASP A 164 11.72 50.74 -10.24
CA ASP A 164 10.68 51.77 -10.15
C ASP A 164 10.56 52.32 -8.74
N LEU A 165 10.69 51.51 -7.68
CA LEU A 165 10.76 51.96 -6.29
C LEU A 165 11.92 52.94 -6.08
N ARG A 166 13.14 52.57 -6.52
CA ARG A 166 14.32 53.47 -6.38
C ARG A 166 14.12 54.81 -7.10
N ARG A 167 13.44 54.82 -8.27
CA ARG A 167 13.09 56.05 -8.97
C ARG A 167 12.10 56.89 -8.18
N ALA A 168 11.04 56.26 -7.65
CA ALA A 168 10.04 56.95 -6.81
C ALA A 168 10.65 57.53 -5.55
N GLU A 169 11.56 56.82 -4.88
CA GLU A 169 12.31 57.33 -3.71
C GLU A 169 13.10 58.59 -4.06
N GLY A 170 13.81 58.63 -5.19
CA GLY A 170 14.57 59.81 -5.65
C GLY A 170 13.65 60.99 -5.99
N LEU A 171 12.50 60.78 -6.63
CA LEU A 171 11.57 61.84 -6.97
C LEU A 171 10.87 62.46 -5.76
N VAL A 172 10.47 61.63 -4.78
CA VAL A 172 9.88 62.10 -3.53
C VAL A 172 10.91 62.86 -2.68
N ALA A 173 12.16 62.37 -2.60
CA ALA A 173 13.25 63.02 -1.90
C ALA A 173 13.55 64.40 -2.49
N SER A 174 13.44 64.57 -3.80
CA SER A 174 13.59 65.83 -4.54
C SER A 174 12.34 66.71 -4.51
N ARG A 175 11.29 66.31 -3.77
CA ARG A 175 9.97 66.98 -3.70
C ARG A 175 9.30 67.23 -5.06
N VAL A 176 9.58 66.40 -6.05
CA VAL A 176 8.97 66.41 -7.39
C VAL A 176 7.66 65.65 -7.40
N GLU A 177 7.57 64.54 -6.60
CA GLU A 177 6.42 63.67 -6.52
C GLU A 177 5.83 63.58 -5.10
N VAL A 178 4.58 63.15 -5.01
CA VAL A 178 3.85 62.98 -3.75
C VAL A 178 4.13 61.61 -3.10
N GLN A 179 4.00 61.52 -1.80
CA GLN A 179 4.25 60.28 -1.02
C GLN A 179 3.46 59.05 -1.56
N LYS A 180 2.27 59.27 -2.11
CA LYS A 180 1.44 58.20 -2.68
C LYS A 180 2.17 57.40 -3.77
N VAL A 181 2.98 58.03 -4.61
CA VAL A 181 3.73 57.35 -5.68
C VAL A 181 4.76 56.39 -5.09
N LEU A 182 5.38 56.78 -3.97
CA LEU A 182 6.30 55.88 -3.26
C LEU A 182 5.58 54.68 -2.63
N ASP A 183 4.41 54.91 -2.04
CA ASP A 183 3.64 53.82 -1.40
C ASP A 183 3.07 52.86 -2.47
N ASP A 184 2.64 53.37 -3.61
CA ASP A 184 2.20 52.52 -4.75
C ASP A 184 3.39 51.70 -5.30
N ALA A 185 4.59 52.25 -5.40
CA ALA A 185 5.78 51.52 -5.83
C ALA A 185 6.20 50.41 -4.81
N ARG A 186 6.07 50.69 -3.51
CA ARG A 186 6.30 49.69 -2.45
C ARG A 186 5.31 48.51 -2.54
N LEU A 187 4.02 48.82 -2.74
CA LEU A 187 2.99 47.79 -2.92
C LEU A 187 3.23 46.95 -4.17
N SER A 188 3.66 47.60 -5.27
CA SER A 188 4.03 46.92 -6.50
C SER A 188 5.18 45.94 -6.28
N LEU A 189 6.24 46.35 -5.58
CA LEU A 189 7.35 45.47 -5.24
C LEU A 189 6.88 44.29 -4.35
N ALA A 190 6.11 44.57 -3.31
CA ALA A 190 5.60 43.54 -2.41
C ALA A 190 4.71 42.49 -3.15
N SER A 191 3.91 42.97 -4.13
CA SER A 191 3.10 42.12 -5.01
C SER A 191 3.98 41.24 -5.91
N ALA A 192 5.02 41.81 -6.54
CA ALA A 192 5.94 41.04 -7.38
C ALA A 192 6.73 39.99 -6.58
N GLU A 193 7.17 40.34 -5.37
CA GLU A 193 7.84 39.38 -4.46
C GLU A 193 6.90 38.27 -4.00
N ALA A 194 5.61 38.55 -3.78
CA ALA A 194 4.61 37.53 -3.48
C ALA A 194 4.40 36.56 -4.66
N ALA A 195 4.41 37.07 -5.90
CA ALA A 195 4.34 36.23 -7.09
C ALA A 195 5.54 35.28 -7.22
N VAL A 196 6.75 35.74 -6.92
CA VAL A 196 7.94 34.86 -6.88
C VAL A 196 7.75 33.76 -5.86
N ARG A 197 7.33 34.08 -4.62
CA ARG A 197 7.07 33.06 -3.58
C ARG A 197 6.02 32.04 -3.99
N GLN A 198 4.99 32.47 -4.71
CA GLN A 198 3.96 31.55 -5.24
C GLN A 198 4.54 30.54 -6.23
N VAL A 199 5.33 31.02 -7.21
CA VAL A 199 5.95 30.16 -8.22
C VAL A 199 7.00 29.23 -7.60
N GLU A 200 7.79 29.70 -6.65
CA GLU A 200 8.73 28.89 -5.88
C GLU A 200 8.03 27.79 -5.05
N GLY A 201 6.82 28.07 -4.57
CA GLY A 201 5.96 27.06 -3.94
C GLY A 201 5.58 25.94 -4.92
N GLY A 202 5.18 26.32 -6.13
CA GLY A 202 4.89 25.36 -7.22
C GLY A 202 6.10 24.51 -7.61
N ARG A 203 7.27 25.14 -7.71
CA ARG A 203 8.54 24.45 -7.99
C ARG A 203 8.84 23.36 -6.95
N ARG A 204 8.77 23.70 -5.66
CA ARG A 204 9.00 22.73 -4.57
C ARG A 204 8.02 21.55 -4.59
N LEU A 205 6.77 21.80 -4.98
CA LEU A 205 5.79 20.74 -5.15
C LEU A 205 6.21 19.76 -6.25
N LEU A 206 6.64 20.26 -7.41
CA LEU A 206 7.10 19.43 -8.53
C LEU A 206 8.37 18.65 -8.18
N GLU A 207 9.33 19.26 -7.48
CA GLU A 207 10.54 18.60 -6.98
C GLU A 207 10.18 17.45 -6.02
N THR A 208 9.18 17.66 -5.17
CA THR A 208 8.67 16.60 -4.28
C THR A 208 8.06 15.43 -5.06
N TRP A 209 7.33 15.69 -6.13
CA TRP A 209 6.75 14.63 -6.97
C TRP A 209 7.82 13.84 -7.72
N ILE A 210 8.85 14.53 -8.23
CA ILE A 210 10.02 13.89 -8.86
C ILE A 210 10.75 13.00 -7.85
N ASP A 211 10.94 13.46 -6.61
CA ASP A 211 11.53 12.65 -5.54
C ASP A 211 10.68 11.39 -5.23
N TRP A 212 9.36 11.49 -5.28
CA TRP A 212 8.47 10.35 -5.08
C TRP A 212 8.48 9.34 -6.25
N CYS A 213 8.97 9.73 -7.44
CA CYS A 213 9.23 8.79 -8.52
C CYS A 213 10.41 7.86 -8.20
N VAL A 214 11.31 8.26 -7.29
CA VAL A 214 12.46 7.46 -6.86
C VAL A 214 12.10 6.71 -5.59
N ILE A 215 11.77 5.44 -5.73
CA ILE A 215 11.34 4.59 -4.63
C ILE A 215 12.53 3.90 -4.00
N ARG A 216 12.66 4.05 -2.68
CA ARG A 216 13.78 3.56 -1.89
C ARG A 216 13.34 2.51 -0.87
N SER A 217 14.27 1.60 -0.51
CA SER A 217 14.03 0.67 0.59
C SER A 217 13.95 1.43 1.93
N PRO A 218 12.93 1.17 2.76
CA PRO A 218 12.80 1.79 4.08
C PRO A 218 13.61 1.08 5.16
N LEU A 219 14.16 -0.11 4.88
CA LEU A 219 14.91 -0.93 5.84
C LEU A 219 16.07 -1.66 5.17
N ASP A 220 16.99 -2.16 6.01
CA ASP A 220 18.02 -3.11 5.60
C ASP A 220 17.44 -4.53 5.60
N GLY A 221 17.51 -5.22 4.47
CA GLY A 221 16.89 -6.53 4.38
C GLY A 221 17.13 -7.24 3.05
N VAL A 222 16.26 -8.20 2.77
CA VAL A 222 16.29 -9.00 1.53
C VAL A 222 14.96 -8.86 0.81
N VAL A 223 14.99 -8.75 -0.50
CA VAL A 223 13.79 -8.71 -1.37
C VAL A 223 13.17 -10.11 -1.39
N LEU A 224 12.02 -10.26 -0.76
CA LEU A 224 11.27 -11.53 -0.74
C LEU A 224 10.54 -11.77 -2.05
N GLU A 225 9.93 -10.73 -2.59
CA GLU A 225 9.12 -10.80 -3.80
C GLU A 225 9.28 -9.55 -4.65
N LYS A 226 9.31 -9.73 -5.97
CA LYS A 226 9.19 -8.69 -6.98
C LYS A 226 7.82 -8.85 -7.63
N LEU A 227 6.92 -7.91 -7.41
CA LEU A 227 5.50 -8.00 -7.79
C LEU A 227 5.18 -7.27 -9.10
N VAL A 228 6.12 -6.50 -9.63
CA VAL A 228 5.95 -5.68 -10.85
C VAL A 228 7.16 -5.81 -11.76
N ASP A 229 6.94 -5.58 -13.06
CA ASP A 229 7.98 -5.54 -14.08
C ASP A 229 8.19 -4.12 -14.65
N ALA A 230 9.34 -3.91 -15.31
CA ALA A 230 9.61 -2.65 -15.98
C ALA A 230 8.59 -2.42 -17.10
N LYS A 231 8.16 -1.16 -17.26
CA LYS A 231 7.09 -0.70 -18.20
C LYS A 231 5.68 -1.10 -17.78
N GLU A 232 5.49 -1.63 -16.58
CA GLU A 232 4.17 -1.88 -16.00
C GLU A 232 3.59 -0.61 -15.37
N LEU A 233 2.29 -0.44 -15.47
CA LEU A 233 1.54 0.62 -14.80
C LEU A 233 1.25 0.20 -13.36
N VAL A 234 1.57 1.05 -12.41
CA VAL A 234 1.37 0.81 -10.97
C VAL A 234 0.52 1.92 -10.33
N THR A 235 -0.17 1.59 -9.26
CA THR A 235 -1.07 2.52 -8.58
C THR A 235 -1.15 2.21 -7.08
N PRO A 236 -1.33 3.22 -6.20
CA PRO A 236 -1.55 2.99 -4.77
C PRO A 236 -2.95 2.45 -4.44
N GLN A 237 -3.88 2.45 -5.41
CA GLN A 237 -5.28 2.05 -5.20
C GLN A 237 -5.59 0.74 -5.91
N THR A 238 -6.29 -0.16 -5.20
CA THR A 238 -6.82 -1.39 -5.80
C THR A 238 -8.05 -1.03 -6.63
N PHE A 239 -7.96 -1.19 -7.95
CA PHE A 239 -9.14 -1.17 -8.82
C PHE A 239 -9.78 -2.56 -8.76
N GLY A 240 -11.03 -2.64 -8.31
CA GLY A 240 -11.74 -3.92 -8.12
C GLY A 240 -11.74 -4.80 -9.36
N GLY A 241 -11.18 -5.99 -9.22
CA GLY A 241 -11.07 -7.02 -10.25
C GLY A 241 -9.62 -7.52 -10.36
N GLY A 242 -9.40 -8.82 -10.31
CA GLY A 242 -8.08 -9.48 -10.26
C GLY A 242 -7.13 -9.26 -11.45
N ARG A 243 -7.30 -8.21 -12.26
CA ARG A 243 -6.47 -7.80 -13.39
C ARG A 243 -6.16 -6.30 -13.40
N GLY A 244 -6.26 -5.63 -12.25
CA GLY A 244 -5.87 -4.21 -12.12
C GLY A 244 -4.35 -4.03 -12.01
N PRO A 245 -3.86 -2.78 -12.12
CA PRO A 245 -2.46 -2.44 -11.89
C PRO A 245 -2.01 -2.90 -10.49
N SER A 246 -0.74 -3.31 -10.37
CA SER A 246 -0.16 -3.72 -9.10
C SER A 246 -0.14 -2.57 -8.10
N THR A 247 -0.53 -2.87 -6.85
CA THR A 247 -0.48 -1.90 -5.75
C THR A 247 0.82 -1.96 -4.96
N SER A 248 1.48 -3.13 -4.95
CA SER A 248 2.77 -3.35 -4.30
C SER A 248 3.82 -3.61 -5.36
N LEU A 249 5.01 -3.03 -5.20
CA LEU A 249 6.12 -3.13 -6.15
C LEU A 249 7.05 -4.27 -5.79
N ILE A 250 7.53 -4.27 -4.55
CA ILE A 250 8.42 -5.28 -3.98
C ILE A 250 8.07 -5.49 -2.50
N ALA A 251 8.31 -6.70 -2.02
CA ALA A 251 8.27 -7.02 -0.59
C ALA A 251 9.70 -7.18 -0.08
N VAL A 252 10.04 -6.44 0.97
CA VAL A 252 11.36 -6.47 1.62
C VAL A 252 11.18 -6.89 3.07
N ALA A 253 12.09 -7.73 3.59
CA ALA A 253 12.06 -8.14 4.98
C ALA A 253 13.47 -8.22 5.58
N ASN A 254 13.53 -7.97 6.90
CA ASN A 254 14.74 -8.16 7.65
C ASN A 254 14.87 -9.63 8.09
N LEU A 255 15.83 -10.36 7.51
CA LEU A 255 16.06 -11.77 7.84
C LEU A 255 16.89 -11.98 9.11
N ASN A 256 17.43 -10.92 9.70
CA ASN A 256 18.15 -11.00 10.98
C ASN A 256 17.20 -10.92 12.19
N ASP A 257 15.91 -10.63 11.96
CA ASP A 257 14.90 -10.49 12.99
C ASP A 257 13.67 -11.34 12.61
N LEU A 258 13.75 -12.64 12.95
CA LEU A 258 12.74 -13.62 12.62
C LEU A 258 11.95 -14.03 13.87
N GLN A 259 10.66 -14.26 13.69
CA GLN A 259 9.73 -14.74 14.70
C GLN A 259 9.05 -16.02 14.20
N LEU A 260 8.61 -16.85 15.12
CA LEU A 260 7.68 -17.93 14.83
C LEU A 260 6.27 -17.48 15.23
N GLU A 261 5.34 -17.56 14.29
CA GLU A 261 3.91 -17.41 14.54
C GLU A 261 3.26 -18.77 14.66
N VAL A 262 2.56 -19.00 15.75
CA VAL A 262 1.86 -20.24 16.02
C VAL A 262 0.43 -19.96 16.48
N ASP A 263 -0.53 -20.70 15.94
CA ASP A 263 -1.93 -20.66 16.36
C ASP A 263 -2.13 -21.69 17.50
N LEU A 264 -2.40 -21.23 18.71
CA LEU A 264 -2.68 -22.06 19.87
C LEU A 264 -4.16 -22.11 20.19
N GLY A 265 -4.68 -23.32 20.40
CA GLY A 265 -6.05 -23.50 20.88
C GLY A 265 -6.26 -22.90 22.26
N GLU A 266 -7.49 -22.42 22.54
CA GLU A 266 -7.85 -21.77 23.81
C GLU A 266 -7.51 -22.64 25.04
N SER A 267 -7.59 -23.97 24.95
CA SER A 267 -7.25 -24.92 26.02
C SER A 267 -5.77 -24.92 26.39
N ASP A 268 -4.89 -24.57 25.47
CA ASP A 268 -3.45 -24.61 25.65
C ASP A 268 -2.86 -23.23 26.02
N LEU A 269 -3.63 -22.18 25.81
CA LEU A 269 -3.20 -20.82 26.10
C LEU A 269 -2.82 -20.61 27.58
N ALA A 270 -3.52 -21.27 28.50
CA ALA A 270 -3.21 -21.18 29.93
C ALA A 270 -1.80 -21.70 30.33
N LYS A 271 -1.17 -22.47 29.42
CA LYS A 271 0.16 -23.05 29.60
C LYS A 271 1.29 -22.15 29.08
N VAL A 272 0.96 -21.07 28.35
CA VAL A 272 1.93 -20.19 27.68
C VAL A 272 1.89 -18.80 28.30
N ARG A 273 3.06 -18.21 28.52
CA ARG A 273 3.23 -16.87 29.10
C ARG A 273 4.23 -16.05 28.28
N ILE A 274 4.04 -14.73 28.29
CA ILE A 274 5.02 -13.80 27.72
C ILE A 274 6.32 -13.93 28.51
N GLY A 275 7.45 -13.97 27.79
CA GLY A 275 8.78 -14.17 28.38
C GLY A 275 9.17 -15.65 28.53
N GLN A 276 8.27 -16.59 28.28
CA GLN A 276 8.56 -18.03 28.36
C GLN A 276 9.57 -18.46 27.30
N ARG A 277 10.53 -19.28 27.74
CA ARG A 277 11.52 -19.88 26.82
C ARG A 277 10.90 -20.99 26.02
N CYS A 278 11.29 -21.08 24.76
CA CYS A 278 10.88 -22.12 23.84
C CYS A 278 12.04 -22.53 22.92
N VAL A 279 11.92 -23.70 22.32
CA VAL A 279 12.88 -24.23 21.36
C VAL A 279 12.15 -24.46 20.04
N ILE A 280 12.68 -23.92 18.97
CA ILE A 280 12.12 -24.01 17.62
C ILE A 280 12.97 -24.96 16.81
N ALA A 281 12.33 -25.90 16.12
CA ALA A 281 12.96 -26.82 15.16
C ALA A 281 12.24 -26.71 13.82
N PRO A 282 12.88 -26.13 12.79
CA PRO A 282 12.32 -26.07 11.44
C PRO A 282 12.11 -27.49 10.88
N GLU A 283 10.99 -27.74 10.22
CA GLU A 283 10.72 -29.05 9.63
C GLU A 283 11.70 -29.40 8.51
N ALA A 284 12.20 -28.39 7.77
CA ALA A 284 13.21 -28.57 6.74
C ALA A 284 14.58 -28.97 7.29
N TYR A 285 14.87 -28.66 8.55
CA TYR A 285 16.16 -28.91 9.20
C TYR A 285 15.96 -29.44 10.64
N PRO A 286 15.48 -30.68 10.83
CA PRO A 286 15.05 -31.20 12.13
C PRO A 286 16.20 -31.34 13.15
N ASP A 287 17.44 -31.38 12.68
CA ASP A 287 18.65 -31.46 13.53
C ASP A 287 19.05 -30.10 14.13
N ARG A 288 18.48 -29.00 13.59
CA ARG A 288 18.77 -27.65 14.08
C ARG A 288 17.74 -27.19 15.07
N ARG A 289 18.21 -26.62 16.15
CA ARG A 289 17.35 -26.08 17.23
C ARG A 289 17.74 -24.65 17.52
N TYR A 290 16.72 -23.78 17.58
CA TYR A 290 16.89 -22.37 17.86
C TYR A 290 16.19 -22.02 19.16
N GLN A 291 16.89 -21.28 20.01
CA GLN A 291 16.31 -20.72 21.21
C GLN A 291 15.38 -19.57 20.82
N ALA A 292 14.23 -19.52 21.47
CA ALA A 292 13.29 -18.44 21.27
C ALA A 292 12.59 -18.07 22.58
N VAL A 293 11.96 -16.91 22.60
CA VAL A 293 11.21 -16.40 23.74
C VAL A 293 9.87 -15.88 23.25
N VAL A 294 8.79 -16.21 23.95
CA VAL A 294 7.45 -15.70 23.67
C VAL A 294 7.44 -14.19 23.91
N VAL A 295 7.17 -13.41 22.88
CA VAL A 295 7.15 -11.93 22.95
C VAL A 295 5.75 -11.37 22.92
N GLU A 296 4.82 -12.06 22.28
CA GLU A 296 3.46 -11.56 22.08
C GLU A 296 2.46 -12.71 22.10
N ILE A 297 1.33 -12.46 22.73
CA ILE A 297 0.12 -13.27 22.60
C ILE A 297 -0.94 -12.33 22.06
N ALA A 298 -1.51 -12.65 20.90
CA ALA A 298 -2.48 -11.78 20.24
C ALA A 298 -3.65 -11.46 21.19
N PRO A 299 -4.07 -10.19 21.28
CA PRO A 299 -5.19 -9.80 22.14
C PRO A 299 -6.55 -10.24 21.60
N GLU A 300 -6.60 -10.64 20.33
CA GLU A 300 -7.81 -11.09 19.64
C GLU A 300 -7.64 -12.50 19.08
N GLY A 301 -8.58 -13.38 19.39
CA GLY A 301 -8.61 -14.75 18.87
C GLY A 301 -9.38 -14.88 17.58
N SER A 302 -8.97 -15.79 16.72
CA SER A 302 -9.72 -16.15 15.52
C SER A 302 -10.91 -17.04 15.88
N ARG A 303 -12.13 -16.50 15.79
CA ARG A 303 -13.37 -17.28 16.04
C ARG A 303 -13.54 -18.46 15.07
N GLN A 304 -13.01 -18.33 13.85
CA GLN A 304 -13.08 -19.40 12.85
C GLN A 304 -12.17 -20.59 13.21
N LYS A 305 -11.01 -20.31 13.83
CA LYS A 305 -10.03 -21.33 14.19
C LYS A 305 -10.15 -21.78 15.65
N GLY A 306 -10.85 -21.03 16.52
CA GLY A 306 -10.86 -21.26 17.98
C GLY A 306 -9.45 -21.18 18.59
N ALA A 307 -8.60 -20.33 18.06
CA ALA A 307 -7.20 -20.23 18.39
C ALA A 307 -6.74 -18.78 18.53
N LEU A 308 -5.72 -18.55 19.37
CA LEU A 308 -4.98 -17.29 19.47
C LEU A 308 -3.60 -17.45 18.84
N GLN A 309 -3.16 -16.40 18.19
CA GLN A 309 -1.81 -16.33 17.64
C GLN A 309 -0.81 -15.96 18.72
N VAL A 310 0.26 -16.73 18.81
CA VAL A 310 1.40 -16.48 19.71
C VAL A 310 2.65 -16.29 18.86
N LYS A 311 3.43 -15.24 19.17
CA LYS A 311 4.70 -14.96 18.50
C LYS A 311 5.87 -15.22 19.43
N ALA A 312 6.81 -16.00 18.95
CA ALA A 312 8.06 -16.30 19.64
C ALA A 312 9.24 -15.72 18.85
N GLN A 313 10.02 -14.84 19.48
CA GLN A 313 11.21 -14.22 18.90
C GLN A 313 12.36 -15.22 18.87
N ILE A 314 12.92 -15.48 17.69
CA ILE A 314 14.07 -16.36 17.50
C ILE A 314 15.36 -15.62 17.90
N GLN A 315 16.16 -16.25 18.76
CA GLN A 315 17.47 -15.72 19.14
C GLN A 315 18.52 -16.22 18.13
N ALA A 316 19.33 -15.28 17.59
CA ALA A 316 20.39 -15.57 16.65
C ALA A 316 19.93 -16.40 15.42
N PRO A 317 19.02 -15.86 14.58
CA PRO A 317 18.63 -16.52 13.34
C PRO A 317 19.85 -16.67 12.39
N ASP A 318 19.87 -17.74 11.63
CA ASP A 318 20.92 -18.01 10.66
C ASP A 318 20.35 -18.12 9.23
N ARG A 319 21.24 -18.28 8.23
CA ARG A 319 20.87 -18.36 6.80
C ARG A 319 19.96 -19.55 6.42
N PHE A 320 19.75 -20.51 7.34
CA PHE A 320 18.88 -21.66 7.10
C PHE A 320 17.43 -21.39 7.46
N LEU A 321 17.19 -20.29 8.20
CA LEU A 321 15.86 -19.82 8.51
C LEU A 321 15.41 -18.84 7.42
N THR A 322 14.38 -19.24 6.69
CA THR A 322 13.71 -18.37 5.71
C THR A 322 12.26 -18.16 6.14
N PRO A 323 11.68 -16.98 5.90
CA PRO A 323 10.25 -16.77 6.10
C PRO A 323 9.40 -17.81 5.37
N GLU A 324 8.21 -18.09 5.88
CA GLU A 324 7.24 -19.07 5.39
C GLU A 324 7.64 -20.55 5.58
N LEU A 325 8.76 -20.85 6.26
CA LEU A 325 9.08 -22.23 6.64
C LEU A 325 8.21 -22.68 7.82
N SER A 326 7.68 -23.89 7.72
CA SER A 326 7.02 -24.57 8.84
C SER A 326 8.06 -24.94 9.89
N ALA A 327 7.74 -24.71 11.15
CA ALA A 327 8.58 -25.06 12.26
C ALA A 327 7.75 -25.52 13.47
N ARG A 328 8.29 -26.48 14.21
CA ARG A 328 7.75 -26.93 15.45
C ARG A 328 8.33 -26.09 16.58
N ILE A 329 7.51 -25.75 17.55
CA ILE A 329 7.90 -25.07 18.78
C ILE A 329 7.58 -25.95 19.98
N ASP A 330 8.54 -26.09 20.87
CA ASP A 330 8.42 -26.76 22.15
C ASP A 330 8.53 -25.69 23.25
N PHE A 331 7.43 -25.46 23.99
CA PHE A 331 7.41 -24.54 25.12
C PHE A 331 7.98 -25.22 26.37
N VAL A 332 8.99 -24.61 26.96
CA VAL A 332 9.67 -25.14 28.17
C VAL A 332 8.95 -24.65 29.41
N GLY A 333 8.66 -25.56 30.33
CA GLY A 333 8.09 -25.21 31.64
C GLY A 333 9.10 -24.45 32.48
N GLU A 334 8.66 -23.40 33.19
CA GLU A 334 9.45 -22.83 34.29
C GLU A 334 9.54 -23.84 35.42
N ARG A 335 10.79 -24.12 35.85
CA ARG A 335 11.06 -24.89 37.09
C ARG A 335 10.93 -23.99 38.31
#